data_35ed29c8f43e05a2531b7a6996010ffc
#
_entry.id   35ed29c8f43e05a2531b7a6996010ffc
#
_cell.length_a   1.000
_cell.length_b   1.000
_cell.length_c   1.000
_cell.angle_alpha   90.00
_cell.angle_beta   90.00
_cell.angle_gamma   90.00
#
_symmetry.space_group_name_H-M   'P 1'
#
loop_
_entity.id
_entity.type
_entity.pdbx_description
1 polymer ?
#
loop_
_entity_poly.entity_id
_entity_poly.type
_entity_poly.pdbx_seq_one_letter_code
_entity_poly.pdbx_strand_id
1 'polypeptide(L)'
;VLGNHDIRTGNGDPQIAYRPFGMKGRWYTLRRGPVEFFMLDTNMNARWQHQLPWLRRVLAASSAPWKVVVGHHPIYSSGFYGNDPAAIARLTPLFRQHGVQLYINGHEHHYERSRVIDGTTYLQVGGAGAALRAVVPADHSARALSRHSFAELSATATTLQVTGWDDRGQRIDSAVLKR
;
A
#
# COMPACT_ATOMS: atom_id res chain seq x y z
N VAL A 1 9.38 0.88 -0.52
CA VAL A 1 9.08 1.96 0.45
C VAL A 1 9.79 1.71 1.75
N LEU A 2 10.12 2.77 2.49
CA LEU A 2 10.71 2.65 3.83
C LEU A 2 9.65 2.31 4.86
N GLY A 3 9.96 1.36 5.74
CA GLY A 3 9.18 1.07 6.94
C GLY A 3 9.75 1.75 8.18
N ASN A 4 9.01 1.67 9.28
CA ASN A 4 9.41 2.28 10.56
C ASN A 4 10.66 1.65 11.19
N HIS A 5 11.03 0.45 10.78
CA HIS A 5 12.28 -0.19 11.20
C HIS A 5 13.46 0.30 10.35
N ASP A 6 13.26 0.60 9.07
CA ASP A 6 14.32 1.08 8.18
C ASP A 6 14.88 2.43 8.62
N ILE A 7 14.01 3.32 9.10
CA ILE A 7 14.42 4.68 9.53
C ILE A 7 15.23 4.70 10.84
N ARG A 8 15.33 3.58 11.55
CA ARG A 8 16.13 3.48 12.79
C ARG A 8 17.62 3.57 12.50
N THR A 9 18.07 3.18 11.31
CA THR A 9 19.46 3.22 10.89
C THR A 9 19.65 4.27 9.81
N GLY A 10 20.39 5.34 10.12
CA GLY A 10 20.70 6.40 9.16
C GLY A 10 19.46 6.99 8.48
N ASN A 11 18.32 7.01 9.19
CA ASN A 11 17.05 7.53 8.68
C ASN A 11 16.57 6.83 7.37
N GLY A 12 16.99 5.58 7.13
CA GLY A 12 16.63 4.80 5.94
C GLY A 12 17.49 5.12 4.70
N ASP A 13 18.48 5.97 4.79
CA ASP A 13 19.37 6.29 3.68
C ASP A 13 20.19 5.09 3.20
N PRO A 14 20.69 4.19 4.09
CA PRO A 14 21.32 2.95 3.65
C PRO A 14 20.42 2.06 2.80
N GLN A 15 19.12 1.95 3.12
CA GLN A 15 18.15 1.17 2.35
C GLN A 15 17.89 1.79 0.98
N ILE A 16 17.82 3.12 0.90
CA ILE A 16 17.68 3.84 -0.37
C ILE A 16 18.93 3.63 -1.25
N ALA A 17 20.11 3.69 -0.66
CA ALA A 17 21.38 3.52 -1.36
C ALA A 17 21.64 2.06 -1.79
N TYR A 18 20.96 1.08 -1.19
CA TYR A 18 21.14 -0.33 -1.51
C TYR A 18 20.55 -0.66 -2.88
N ARG A 19 21.41 -0.76 -3.90
CA ARG A 19 21.03 -0.94 -5.31
C ARG A 19 20.01 -2.05 -5.58
N PRO A 20 20.08 -3.26 -4.94
CA PRO A 20 19.10 -4.31 -5.19
C PRO A 20 17.65 -3.93 -4.85
N PHE A 21 17.41 -2.98 -3.96
CA PHE A 21 16.05 -2.49 -3.68
C PHE A 21 15.48 -1.60 -4.78
N GLY A 22 16.34 -1.06 -5.67
CA GLY A 22 15.91 -0.25 -6.80
C GLY A 22 15.14 1.03 -6.43
N MET A 23 15.31 1.50 -5.20
CA MET A 23 14.64 2.72 -4.72
C MET A 23 15.22 3.95 -5.42
N LYS A 24 14.35 4.86 -5.83
CA LYS A 24 14.75 6.13 -6.48
C LYS A 24 14.73 7.32 -5.52
N GLY A 25 14.53 7.05 -4.24
CA GLY A 25 14.41 8.05 -3.18
C GLY A 25 13.39 7.62 -2.14
N ARG A 26 13.00 8.53 -1.27
CA ARG A 26 11.98 8.28 -0.23
C ARG A 26 10.57 8.17 -0.79
N TRP A 27 10.29 8.95 -1.85
CA TRP A 27 9.05 8.87 -2.61
C TRP A 27 9.37 9.05 -4.10
N TYR A 28 8.71 8.26 -4.94
CA TYR A 28 8.95 8.24 -6.38
C TYR A 28 7.81 7.51 -7.11
N THR A 29 7.81 7.60 -8.43
CA THR A 29 6.90 6.79 -9.26
C THR A 29 7.65 5.67 -9.96
N LEU A 30 6.93 4.59 -10.24
CA LEU A 30 7.39 3.43 -10.99
C LEU A 30 6.28 2.94 -11.92
N ARG A 31 6.55 2.85 -13.22
CA ARG A 31 5.63 2.29 -14.19
C ARG A 31 5.95 0.84 -14.50
N ARG A 32 4.91 -0.01 -14.50
CA ARG A 32 4.97 -1.41 -14.96
C ARG A 32 3.73 -1.71 -15.80
N GLY A 33 3.91 -1.77 -17.12
CA GLY A 33 2.79 -1.96 -18.05
C GLY A 33 1.66 -0.95 -17.82
N PRO A 34 0.42 -1.41 -17.58
CA PRO A 34 -0.73 -0.54 -17.36
C PRO A 34 -0.79 0.07 -15.96
N VAL A 35 0.10 -0.32 -15.04
CA VAL A 35 0.09 0.14 -13.64
C VAL A 35 1.16 1.20 -13.42
N GLU A 36 0.78 2.30 -12.78
CA GLU A 36 1.72 3.26 -12.21
C GLU A 36 1.63 3.22 -10.69
N PHE A 37 2.79 2.96 -10.07
CA PHE A 37 2.97 2.92 -8.64
C PHE A 37 3.48 4.28 -8.15
N PHE A 38 2.87 4.77 -7.08
CA PHE A 38 3.25 5.99 -6.36
C PHE A 38 3.76 5.59 -4.99
N MET A 39 5.08 5.51 -4.87
CA MET A 39 5.76 5.06 -3.66
C MET A 39 5.87 6.21 -2.67
N LEU A 40 5.42 6.01 -1.43
CA LEU A 40 5.41 7.02 -0.37
C LEU A 40 6.30 6.63 0.80
N ASP A 41 6.88 7.63 1.44
CA ASP A 41 7.39 7.54 2.80
C ASP A 41 6.27 7.94 3.77
N THR A 42 5.76 6.99 4.53
CA THR A 42 4.66 7.21 5.48
C THR A 42 5.14 7.23 6.94
N ASN A 43 6.45 7.28 7.16
CA ASN A 43 7.03 7.31 8.49
C ASN A 43 6.71 8.63 9.21
N MET A 44 6.86 8.63 10.54
CA MET A 44 6.57 9.80 11.40
C MET A 44 7.44 11.03 11.05
N ASN A 45 8.62 10.80 10.47
CA ASN A 45 9.55 11.84 10.03
C ASN A 45 9.39 12.18 8.53
N ALA A 46 8.36 11.67 7.87
CA ALA A 46 8.12 11.95 6.47
C ALA A 46 7.87 13.44 6.22
N ARG A 47 8.50 13.98 5.19
CA ARG A 47 8.38 15.40 4.82
C ARG A 47 7.11 15.66 4.03
N TRP A 48 5.95 15.55 4.68
CA TRP A 48 4.64 15.66 4.04
C TRP A 48 4.42 17.01 3.33
N GLN A 49 5.01 18.10 3.82
CA GLN A 49 4.96 19.41 3.18
C GLN A 49 5.55 19.42 1.75
N HIS A 50 6.47 18.49 1.44
CA HIS A 50 7.05 18.32 0.11
C HIS A 50 6.42 17.16 -0.64
N GLN A 51 6.13 16.05 0.06
CA GLN A 51 5.61 14.84 -0.53
C GLN A 51 4.17 14.99 -1.03
N LEU A 52 3.32 15.70 -0.29
CA LEU A 52 1.90 15.84 -0.63
C LEU A 52 1.67 16.68 -1.91
N PRO A 53 2.31 17.86 -2.10
CA PRO A 53 2.24 18.59 -3.37
C PRO A 53 2.81 17.78 -4.54
N TRP A 54 3.89 17.03 -4.31
CA TRP A 54 4.44 16.13 -5.31
C TRP A 54 3.43 15.03 -5.70
N LEU A 55 2.83 14.35 -4.72
CA LEU A 55 1.85 13.29 -4.96
C LEU A 55 0.65 13.81 -5.76
N ARG A 56 0.10 14.97 -5.40
CA ARG A 56 -0.99 15.62 -6.13
C ARG A 56 -0.61 15.85 -7.59
N ARG A 57 0.55 16.41 -7.84
CA ARG A 57 1.04 16.71 -9.20
C ARG A 57 1.20 15.43 -10.04
N VAL A 58 1.85 14.38 -9.49
CA VAL A 58 2.12 13.15 -10.25
C VAL A 58 0.86 12.33 -10.48
N LEU A 59 -0.08 12.31 -9.52
CA LEU A 59 -1.40 11.67 -9.70
C LEU A 59 -2.22 12.36 -10.78
N ALA A 60 -2.22 13.71 -10.82
CA ALA A 60 -2.93 14.49 -11.82
C ALA A 60 -2.33 14.29 -13.22
N ALA A 61 -1.01 14.18 -13.33
CA ALA A 61 -0.32 13.98 -14.61
C ALA A 61 -0.39 12.53 -15.13
N SER A 62 -0.76 11.57 -14.28
CA SER A 62 -0.78 10.17 -14.65
C SER A 62 -1.94 9.82 -15.59
N SER A 63 -1.60 9.26 -16.75
CA SER A 63 -2.53 8.64 -17.69
C SER A 63 -2.61 7.11 -17.55
N ALA A 64 -2.04 6.55 -16.47
CA ALA A 64 -2.04 5.12 -16.26
C ALA A 64 -3.47 4.57 -16.09
N PRO A 65 -3.82 3.44 -16.74
CA PRO A 65 -5.06 2.74 -16.46
C PRO A 65 -5.26 2.45 -14.97
N TRP A 66 -4.20 2.07 -14.29
CA TRP A 66 -4.21 1.72 -12.87
C TRP A 66 -3.23 2.58 -12.09
N LYS A 67 -3.73 3.28 -11.08
CA LYS A 67 -2.95 4.06 -10.12
C LYS A 67 -2.93 3.33 -8.79
N VAL A 68 -1.75 2.87 -8.41
CA VAL A 68 -1.52 2.12 -7.16
C VAL A 68 -0.61 2.94 -6.27
N VAL A 69 -1.08 3.32 -5.11
CA VAL A 69 -0.25 4.00 -4.11
C VAL A 69 0.29 2.99 -3.12
N VAL A 70 1.57 3.09 -2.77
CA VAL A 70 2.24 2.18 -1.84
C VAL A 70 2.87 2.97 -0.71
N GLY A 71 2.51 2.63 0.51
CA GLY A 71 3.10 3.15 1.74
C GLY A 71 3.42 2.03 2.71
N HIS A 72 4.09 2.32 3.82
CA HIS A 72 4.32 1.32 4.85
C HIS A 72 3.15 1.21 5.84
N HIS A 73 2.65 2.35 6.32
CA HIS A 73 1.61 2.37 7.34
C HIS A 73 0.20 2.24 6.73
N PRO A 74 -0.72 1.57 7.43
CA PRO A 74 -2.11 1.45 6.99
C PRO A 74 -2.84 2.81 7.06
N ILE A 75 -3.86 2.96 6.21
CA ILE A 75 -4.86 4.03 6.30
C ILE A 75 -6.10 3.49 6.99
N TYR A 76 -6.56 2.32 6.55
CA TYR A 76 -7.61 1.54 7.20
C TYR A 76 -7.03 0.19 7.60
N SER A 77 -7.32 -0.26 8.81
CA SER A 77 -6.90 -1.56 9.32
C SER A 77 -7.81 -2.05 10.44
N SER A 78 -8.08 -3.34 10.44
CA SER A 78 -8.71 -4.06 11.56
C SER A 78 -7.70 -4.56 12.59
N GLY A 79 -6.40 -4.30 12.36
CA GLY A 79 -5.30 -4.74 13.23
C GLY A 79 -5.15 -3.89 14.49
N PHE A 80 -4.04 -4.10 15.17
CA PHE A 80 -3.75 -3.51 16.47
C PHE A 80 -3.77 -1.97 16.49
N TYR A 81 -3.28 -1.32 15.44
CA TYR A 81 -3.24 0.15 15.36
C TYR A 81 -4.55 0.77 14.85
N GLY A 82 -5.43 -0.04 14.24
CA GLY A 82 -6.70 0.45 13.71
C GLY A 82 -6.55 1.40 12.52
N ASN A 83 -7.59 2.19 12.27
CA ASN A 83 -7.59 3.22 11.24
C ASN A 83 -6.74 4.42 11.67
N ASP A 84 -6.01 5.04 10.72
CA ASP A 84 -5.27 6.28 10.95
C ASP A 84 -6.07 7.50 10.47
N PRO A 85 -6.71 8.27 11.39
CA PRO A 85 -7.51 9.43 11.02
C PRO A 85 -6.72 10.52 10.30
N ALA A 86 -5.43 10.68 10.62
CA ALA A 86 -4.57 11.67 9.98
C ALA A 86 -4.22 11.27 8.54
N ALA A 87 -3.94 9.99 8.31
CA ALA A 87 -3.72 9.46 6.97
C ALA A 87 -5.01 9.47 6.14
N ILE A 88 -6.16 9.15 6.73
CA ILE A 88 -7.48 9.27 6.09
C ILE A 88 -7.69 10.71 5.62
N ALA A 89 -7.61 11.69 6.50
CA ALA A 89 -7.82 13.09 6.15
C ALA A 89 -6.83 13.61 5.11
N ARG A 90 -5.59 13.12 5.12
CA ARG A 90 -4.51 13.57 4.24
C ARG A 90 -4.54 12.97 2.85
N LEU A 91 -4.84 11.67 2.73
CA LEU A 91 -4.61 10.90 1.51
C LEU A 91 -5.90 10.53 0.78
N THR A 92 -6.97 10.17 1.48
CA THR A 92 -8.18 9.64 0.81
C THR A 92 -8.88 10.65 -0.09
N PRO A 93 -8.91 11.98 0.21
CA PRO A 93 -9.46 12.95 -0.72
C PRO A 93 -8.69 13.01 -2.04
N LEU A 94 -7.35 12.88 -1.99
CA LEU A 94 -6.52 12.83 -3.19
C LEU A 94 -6.75 11.54 -3.99
N PHE A 95 -6.88 10.42 -3.29
CA PHE A 95 -7.12 9.13 -3.93
C PHE A 95 -8.45 9.15 -4.70
N ARG A 96 -9.51 9.62 -4.06
CA ARG A 96 -10.82 9.80 -4.70
C ARG A 96 -10.76 10.77 -5.89
N GLN A 97 -10.12 11.94 -5.70
CA GLN A 97 -10.02 12.97 -6.74
C GLN A 97 -9.30 12.49 -7.99
N HIS A 98 -8.26 11.67 -7.82
CA HIS A 98 -7.39 11.24 -8.92
C HIS A 98 -7.59 9.78 -9.35
N GLY A 99 -8.62 9.10 -8.82
CA GLY A 99 -8.98 7.74 -9.18
C GLY A 99 -7.87 6.74 -8.84
N VAL A 100 -7.36 6.74 -7.61
CA VAL A 100 -6.48 5.69 -7.10
C VAL A 100 -7.31 4.47 -6.79
N GLN A 101 -7.03 3.34 -7.43
CA GLN A 101 -7.83 2.13 -7.26
C GLN A 101 -7.32 1.22 -6.15
N LEU A 102 -6.02 1.32 -5.80
CA LEU A 102 -5.42 0.43 -4.80
C LEU A 102 -4.40 1.20 -3.95
N TYR A 103 -4.47 1.02 -2.64
CA TYR A 103 -3.42 1.39 -1.69
C TYR A 103 -2.85 0.12 -1.07
N ILE A 104 -1.52 -0.06 -1.12
CA ILE A 104 -0.83 -1.24 -0.56
C ILE A 104 0.03 -0.80 0.60
N ASN A 105 -0.04 -1.55 1.69
CA ASN A 105 0.77 -1.30 2.88
C ASN A 105 1.20 -2.58 3.60
N GLY A 106 2.09 -2.43 4.57
CA GLY A 106 2.52 -3.42 5.53
C GLY A 106 2.21 -2.99 6.96
N HIS A 107 3.23 -2.99 7.84
CA HIS A 107 3.23 -2.53 9.21
C HIS A 107 2.42 -3.39 10.19
N GLU A 108 1.17 -3.66 9.90
CA GLU A 108 0.38 -4.65 10.64
C GLU A 108 0.69 -6.05 10.15
N HIS A 109 1.00 -6.96 11.06
CA HIS A 109 1.55 -8.27 10.75
C HIS A 109 0.45 -9.28 10.44
N HIS A 110 -0.40 -8.97 9.45
CA HIS A 110 -1.46 -9.83 8.95
C HIS A 110 -1.77 -9.50 7.48
N TYR A 111 -2.64 -10.27 6.86
CA TYR A 111 -3.24 -9.98 5.56
C TYR A 111 -4.62 -9.35 5.75
N GLU A 112 -4.87 -8.22 5.09
CA GLU A 112 -6.22 -7.65 5.05
C GLU A 112 -6.46 -6.96 3.71
N ARG A 113 -7.65 -7.19 3.14
CA ARG A 113 -8.15 -6.42 2.00
C ARG A 113 -9.50 -5.82 2.38
N SER A 114 -9.63 -4.52 2.20
CA SER A 114 -10.89 -3.82 2.44
C SER A 114 -11.92 -4.08 1.32
N ARG A 115 -13.17 -3.79 1.60
CA ARG A 115 -14.15 -3.42 0.58
C ARG A 115 -13.65 -2.14 -0.11
N VAL A 116 -14.30 -1.76 -1.21
CA VAL A 116 -14.01 -0.47 -1.85
C VAL A 116 -14.51 0.66 -0.93
N ILE A 117 -13.63 1.60 -0.61
CA ILE A 117 -13.93 2.80 0.17
C ILE A 117 -13.61 4.00 -0.72
N ASP A 118 -14.61 4.79 -1.06
CA ASP A 118 -14.47 5.98 -1.93
C ASP A 118 -13.68 5.71 -3.24
N GLY A 119 -13.91 4.55 -3.87
CA GLY A 119 -13.24 4.14 -5.11
C GLY A 119 -11.89 3.46 -4.94
N THR A 120 -11.34 3.40 -3.73
CA THR A 120 -10.04 2.77 -3.42
C THR A 120 -10.22 1.48 -2.63
N THR A 121 -9.48 0.44 -3.00
CA THR A 121 -9.27 -0.76 -2.18
C THR A 121 -7.98 -0.62 -1.38
N TYR A 122 -8.01 -0.98 -0.10
CA TYR A 122 -6.84 -0.96 0.78
C TYR A 122 -6.38 -2.39 1.02
N LEU A 123 -5.12 -2.66 0.68
CA LEU A 123 -4.52 -3.99 0.75
C LEU A 123 -3.32 -3.97 1.70
N GLN A 124 -3.45 -4.66 2.80
CA GLN A 124 -2.40 -4.83 3.77
C GLN A 124 -1.77 -6.20 3.64
N VAL A 125 -0.45 -6.23 3.43
CA VAL A 125 0.35 -7.44 3.24
C VAL A 125 1.56 -7.38 4.16
N GLY A 126 1.31 -7.31 5.46
CA GLY A 126 2.37 -7.14 6.46
C GLY A 126 2.83 -8.44 7.12
N GLY A 127 2.28 -9.57 6.74
CA GLY A 127 2.58 -10.87 7.31
C GLY A 127 3.84 -11.57 6.76
N ALA A 128 4.76 -10.88 6.10
CA ALA A 128 5.84 -11.54 5.38
C ALA A 128 6.99 -12.04 6.29
N GLY A 129 7.43 -11.30 7.29
CA GLY A 129 8.68 -11.65 7.98
C GLY A 129 8.71 -11.42 9.50
N ALA A 130 7.67 -10.87 10.08
CA ALA A 130 7.55 -10.65 11.51
C ALA A 130 6.53 -11.60 12.16
N ALA A 131 6.56 -11.71 13.48
CA ALA A 131 5.55 -12.47 14.21
C ALA A 131 4.13 -11.96 13.87
N LEU A 132 3.25 -12.88 13.54
CA LEU A 132 1.87 -12.56 13.18
C LEU A 132 1.12 -11.94 14.35
N ARG A 133 0.17 -11.06 14.04
CA ARG A 133 -0.79 -10.53 15.01
C ARG A 133 -2.19 -11.04 14.71
N ALA A 134 -2.95 -11.28 15.77
CA ALA A 134 -4.37 -11.57 15.62
C ALA A 134 -5.10 -10.38 14.98
N VAL A 135 -6.09 -10.69 14.14
CA VAL A 135 -6.95 -9.70 13.50
C VAL A 135 -8.39 -10.18 13.55
N VAL A 136 -9.28 -9.27 13.88
CA VAL A 136 -10.74 -9.47 13.80
C VAL A 136 -11.26 -8.55 12.71
N PRO A 137 -11.90 -9.10 11.65
CA PRO A 137 -12.40 -8.27 10.56
C PRO A 137 -13.35 -7.18 11.07
N ALA A 138 -13.13 -5.94 10.63
CA ALA A 138 -14.07 -4.83 10.84
C ALA A 138 -15.05 -4.72 9.67
N ASP A 139 -16.03 -3.80 9.76
CA ASP A 139 -17.07 -3.63 8.73
C ASP A 139 -16.50 -3.28 7.34
N HIS A 140 -15.35 -2.60 7.31
CA HIS A 140 -14.67 -2.28 6.06
C HIS A 140 -13.88 -3.44 5.46
N SER A 141 -13.62 -4.52 6.21
CA SER A 141 -12.84 -5.66 5.73
C SER A 141 -13.67 -6.54 4.78
N ALA A 142 -13.12 -6.85 3.62
CA ALA A 142 -13.62 -7.92 2.76
C ALA A 142 -12.94 -9.26 3.07
N ARG A 143 -11.68 -9.20 3.52
CA ARG A 143 -10.89 -10.35 3.96
C ARG A 143 -9.86 -9.90 4.98
N ALA A 144 -9.73 -10.61 6.11
CA ALA A 144 -8.66 -10.39 7.08
C ALA A 144 -8.23 -11.74 7.67
N LEU A 145 -6.90 -11.99 7.72
CA LEU A 145 -6.32 -13.27 8.12
C LEU A 145 -4.97 -13.05 8.82
N SER A 146 -4.80 -13.65 9.97
CA SER A 146 -3.48 -13.74 10.63
C SER A 146 -2.68 -14.88 10.00
N ARG A 147 -1.99 -14.55 8.87
CA ARG A 147 -1.19 -15.51 8.10
C ARG A 147 0.04 -14.87 7.51
N HIS A 148 1.13 -15.64 7.42
CA HIS A 148 2.27 -15.30 6.57
C HIS A 148 1.81 -15.31 5.12
N SER A 149 2.07 -14.23 4.41
CA SER A 149 1.45 -14.02 3.11
C SER A 149 2.20 -13.02 2.24
N PHE A 150 1.94 -13.12 0.95
CA PHE A 150 2.29 -12.12 -0.06
C PHE A 150 1.12 -11.90 -1.02
N ALA A 151 1.18 -10.83 -1.81
CA ALA A 151 0.18 -10.56 -2.83
C ALA A 151 0.83 -10.49 -4.21
N GLU A 152 0.11 -11.04 -5.18
CA GLU A 152 0.41 -10.95 -6.60
C GLU A 152 -0.56 -9.99 -7.26
N LEU A 153 -0.05 -9.10 -8.12
CA LEU A 153 -0.85 -8.22 -8.96
C LEU A 153 -0.71 -8.62 -10.43
N SER A 154 -1.83 -8.91 -11.07
CA SER A 154 -1.90 -9.13 -12.51
C SER A 154 -2.80 -8.08 -13.15
N ALA A 155 -2.31 -7.37 -14.17
CA ALA A 155 -3.01 -6.24 -14.73
C ALA A 155 -3.04 -6.24 -16.26
N THR A 156 -4.22 -5.92 -16.79
CA THR A 156 -4.45 -5.50 -18.18
C THR A 156 -4.86 -4.02 -18.19
N ALA A 157 -5.19 -3.47 -19.35
CA ALA A 157 -5.72 -2.11 -19.43
C ALA A 157 -7.08 -1.95 -18.73
N THR A 158 -7.85 -3.03 -18.57
CA THR A 158 -9.24 -3.00 -18.07
C THR A 158 -9.46 -3.74 -16.76
N THR A 159 -8.53 -4.60 -16.35
CA THR A 159 -8.64 -5.40 -15.11
C THR A 159 -7.34 -5.32 -14.31
N LEU A 160 -7.46 -5.21 -13.00
CA LEU A 160 -6.39 -5.38 -12.03
C LEU A 160 -6.80 -6.46 -11.04
N GLN A 161 -6.17 -7.61 -11.12
CA GLN A 161 -6.40 -8.72 -10.19
C GLN A 161 -5.41 -8.65 -9.05
N VAL A 162 -5.91 -8.78 -7.84
CA VAL A 162 -5.15 -8.99 -6.61
C VAL A 162 -5.34 -10.43 -6.18
N THR A 163 -4.27 -11.18 -5.99
CA THR A 163 -4.31 -12.54 -5.44
C THR A 163 -3.42 -12.60 -4.21
N GLY A 164 -4.00 -12.97 -3.08
CA GLY A 164 -3.27 -13.22 -1.83
C GLY A 164 -2.89 -14.69 -1.74
N TRP A 165 -1.63 -14.94 -1.38
CA TRP A 165 -1.04 -16.26 -1.19
C TRP A 165 -0.45 -16.39 0.21
N ASP A 166 -0.55 -17.55 0.85
CA ASP A 166 0.17 -17.84 2.07
C ASP A 166 1.58 -18.40 1.80
N ASP A 167 2.35 -18.61 2.86
CA ASP A 167 3.70 -19.17 2.82
C ASP A 167 3.79 -20.63 2.33
N ARG A 168 2.64 -21.29 2.19
CA ARG A 168 2.52 -22.64 1.63
C ARG A 168 2.09 -22.64 0.16
N GLY A 169 1.96 -21.45 -0.46
CA GLY A 169 1.48 -21.30 -1.82
C GLY A 169 -0.02 -21.55 -1.98
N GLN A 170 -0.79 -21.51 -0.89
CA GLN A 170 -2.24 -21.60 -0.96
C GLN A 170 -2.85 -20.22 -1.20
N ARG A 171 -3.80 -20.14 -2.13
CA ARG A 171 -4.54 -18.91 -2.38
C ARG A 171 -5.47 -18.62 -1.19
N ILE A 172 -5.25 -17.52 -0.51
CA ILE A 172 -6.03 -17.08 0.65
C ILE A 172 -7.07 -16.01 0.32
N ASP A 173 -6.89 -15.30 -0.79
CA ASP A 173 -7.81 -14.28 -1.28
C ASP A 173 -7.67 -14.08 -2.80
N SER A 174 -8.72 -13.53 -3.43
CA SER A 174 -8.69 -13.08 -4.81
C SER A 174 -9.75 -12.02 -5.04
N ALA A 175 -9.37 -10.93 -5.71
CA ALA A 175 -10.29 -9.87 -6.09
C ALA A 175 -9.89 -9.27 -7.45
N VAL A 176 -10.91 -8.93 -8.24
CA VAL A 176 -10.73 -8.17 -9.48
C VAL A 176 -11.24 -6.76 -9.22
N LEU A 177 -10.33 -5.79 -9.33
CA LEU A 177 -10.67 -4.38 -9.25
C LEU A 177 -11.14 -3.91 -10.63
N LYS A 178 -12.18 -3.09 -10.63
CA LYS A 178 -12.74 -2.46 -11.84
C LYS A 178 -12.45 -0.97 -11.80
N ARG A 179 -12.35 -0.37 -12.96
CA ARG A 179 -12.23 1.08 -13.15
C ARG A 179 -13.60 1.74 -13.00
#